data_cb1d7769d7676fc9b34ade63ba17ce35
#
_entry.id   cb1d7769d7676fc9b34ade63ba17ce35
#
_cell.length_a   1.000
_cell.length_b   1.000
_cell.length_c   1.000
_cell.angle_alpha   90.00
_cell.angle_beta   90.00
_cell.angle_gamma   90.00
#
_symmetry.space_group_name_H-M   'P 1'
#
loop_
_entity.id
_entity.type
_entity.pdbx_description
1 polymer ?
#
loop_
_entity_poly.entity_id
_entity_poly.type
_entity_poly.pdbx_seq_one_letter_code
_entity_poly.pdbx_strand_id
1 'polypeptide(L)'
;LAKPYENQKPDAIVGVESRGFLFGMLLAQHFNIPFIPVRKAGKLPYETISYSYDLEYGSATVEMHVDSVKPHWNVMIHDDLLATGGTAAAAAELIQKQGARVCGFTFVVELSFLNGKEALKKYQSRIDSLVSYDGD
;
A
#
# COMPACT_ATOMS: atom_id res chain seq x y z
N LEU A 1 -4.02 13.16 5.22
CA LEU A 1 -3.56 12.11 4.28
C LEU A 1 -4.03 12.36 2.84
N ALA A 2 -5.25 12.84 2.67
CA ALA A 2 -5.80 13.06 1.32
C ALA A 2 -5.28 14.33 0.66
N LYS A 3 -4.87 15.32 1.42
CA LYS A 3 -4.56 16.65 0.94
C LYS A 3 -3.54 16.68 -0.22
N PRO A 4 -2.43 15.91 -0.18
CA PRO A 4 -1.48 15.93 -1.30
C PRO A 4 -2.05 15.44 -2.63
N TYR A 5 -3.22 14.80 -2.61
CA TYR A 5 -3.84 14.17 -3.78
C TYR A 5 -5.11 14.89 -4.24
N GLU A 6 -5.45 16.06 -3.67
CA GLU A 6 -6.70 16.76 -3.99
C GLU A 6 -6.79 17.15 -5.47
N ASN A 7 -5.65 17.43 -6.11
CA ASN A 7 -5.62 17.81 -7.52
C ASN A 7 -5.39 16.65 -8.47
N GLN A 8 -5.03 15.48 -7.94
CA GLN A 8 -4.76 14.28 -8.73
C GLN A 8 -5.32 13.08 -8.00
N LYS A 9 -6.65 12.96 -8.05
CA LYS A 9 -7.37 11.88 -7.37
C LYS A 9 -6.91 10.52 -7.89
N PRO A 10 -6.56 9.58 -6.99
CA PRO A 10 -6.26 8.21 -7.43
C PRO A 10 -7.52 7.50 -7.93
N ASP A 11 -7.34 6.40 -8.66
CA ASP A 11 -8.45 5.59 -9.14
C ASP A 11 -8.92 4.59 -8.08
N ALA A 12 -8.05 4.21 -7.17
CA ALA A 12 -8.36 3.29 -6.08
C ALA A 12 -7.39 3.47 -4.94
N ILE A 13 -7.83 3.06 -3.74
CA ILE A 13 -6.98 2.95 -2.55
C ILE A 13 -6.76 1.47 -2.26
N VAL A 14 -5.50 1.06 -2.14
CA VAL A 14 -5.13 -0.26 -1.64
C VAL A 14 -4.71 -0.09 -0.19
N GLY A 15 -5.39 -0.77 0.71
CA GLY A 15 -5.07 -0.74 2.13
C GLY A 15 -4.52 -2.08 2.59
N VAL A 16 -3.50 -2.02 3.46
CA VAL A 16 -2.81 -3.20 3.95
C VAL A 16 -3.41 -3.63 5.29
N GLU A 17 -3.74 -4.91 5.40
CA GLU A 17 -4.30 -5.52 6.61
C GLU A 17 -3.40 -5.31 7.81
N SER A 18 -3.95 -5.03 8.96
CA SER A 18 -5.36 -4.73 9.17
C SER A 18 -5.56 -3.27 9.53
N ARG A 19 -4.56 -2.64 10.15
CA ARG A 19 -4.66 -1.25 10.60
C ARG A 19 -4.72 -0.27 9.44
N GLY A 20 -4.16 -0.63 8.29
CA GLY A 20 -4.25 0.18 7.07
C GLY A 20 -5.67 0.30 6.53
N PHE A 21 -6.58 -0.57 6.96
CA PHE A 21 -7.97 -0.51 6.52
C PHE A 21 -8.72 0.68 7.12
N LEU A 22 -8.37 1.11 8.33
CA LEU A 22 -9.10 2.16 9.04
C LEU A 22 -9.06 3.48 8.25
N PHE A 23 -7.91 4.07 8.06
CA PHE A 23 -7.78 5.29 7.29
C PHE A 23 -7.85 5.04 5.79
N GLY A 24 -7.49 3.85 5.34
CA GLY A 24 -7.61 3.48 3.93
C GLY A 24 -9.05 3.57 3.44
N MET A 25 -10.00 3.06 4.21
CA MET A 25 -11.42 3.15 3.86
C MET A 25 -11.92 4.59 3.91
N LEU A 26 -11.45 5.39 4.87
CA LEU A 26 -11.80 6.80 4.94
C LEU A 26 -11.25 7.59 3.74
N LEU A 27 -10.04 7.27 3.30
CA LEU A 27 -9.47 7.87 2.10
C LEU A 27 -10.30 7.52 0.86
N ALA A 28 -10.69 6.26 0.73
CA ALA A 28 -11.50 5.82 -0.39
C ALA A 28 -12.85 6.53 -0.41
N GLN A 29 -13.48 6.69 0.76
CA GLN A 29 -14.73 7.44 0.89
C GLN A 29 -14.55 8.92 0.54
N HIS A 30 -13.48 9.53 1.03
CA HIS A 30 -13.18 10.93 0.77
C HIS A 30 -13.08 11.21 -0.74
N PHE A 31 -12.40 10.34 -1.48
CA PHE A 31 -12.24 10.48 -2.92
C PHE A 31 -13.36 9.85 -3.74
N ASN A 32 -14.26 9.11 -3.09
CA ASN A 32 -15.36 8.38 -3.74
C ASN A 32 -14.82 7.38 -4.78
N ILE A 33 -13.88 6.56 -4.35
CA ILE A 33 -13.20 5.56 -5.18
C ILE A 33 -13.19 4.21 -4.47
N PRO A 34 -12.92 3.11 -5.19
CA PRO A 34 -12.86 1.78 -4.58
C PRO A 34 -11.77 1.66 -3.52
N PHE A 35 -12.06 0.85 -2.51
CA PHE A 35 -11.09 0.37 -1.54
C PHE A 35 -10.80 -1.09 -1.83
N ILE A 36 -9.51 -1.45 -1.92
CA ILE A 36 -9.07 -2.79 -2.25
C ILE A 36 -8.15 -3.29 -1.15
N PRO A 37 -8.50 -4.40 -0.48
CA PRO A 37 -7.66 -4.92 0.59
C PRO A 37 -6.50 -5.75 0.06
N VAL A 38 -5.35 -5.61 0.72
CA VAL A 38 -4.22 -6.55 0.64
C VAL A 38 -4.16 -7.25 1.99
N ARG A 39 -4.19 -8.55 1.99
CA ARG A 39 -4.24 -9.36 3.21
C ARG A 39 -3.19 -10.47 3.19
N LYS A 40 -2.90 -11.02 4.36
CA LYS A 40 -2.05 -12.20 4.46
C LYS A 40 -2.70 -13.37 3.75
N ALA A 41 -1.87 -14.29 3.24
CA ALA A 41 -2.34 -15.43 2.46
C ALA A 41 -3.41 -16.24 3.21
N GLY A 42 -4.43 -16.64 2.46
CA GLY A 42 -5.52 -17.48 2.97
C GLY A 42 -6.69 -16.73 3.57
N LYS A 43 -6.69 -15.41 3.60
CA LYS A 43 -7.77 -14.64 4.22
C LYS A 43 -8.80 -14.08 3.25
N LEU A 44 -8.50 -14.04 1.97
CA LEU A 44 -9.44 -13.55 0.96
C LEU A 44 -10.27 -14.71 0.39
N PRO A 45 -11.59 -14.49 0.17
CA PRO A 45 -12.51 -15.59 -0.16
C PRO A 45 -12.53 -16.02 -1.63
N TYR A 46 -12.05 -15.19 -2.53
CA TYR A 46 -12.09 -15.47 -3.97
C TYR A 46 -10.70 -15.68 -4.54
N GLU A 47 -10.61 -15.88 -5.86
CA GLU A 47 -9.32 -16.02 -6.52
C GLU A 47 -8.42 -14.83 -6.24
N THR A 48 -7.16 -15.14 -5.90
CA THR A 48 -6.17 -14.14 -5.52
C THR A 48 -4.91 -14.28 -6.35
N ILE A 49 -4.18 -13.17 -6.46
CA ILE A 49 -2.76 -13.20 -6.81
C ILE A 49 -1.96 -12.93 -5.55
N SER A 50 -0.78 -13.48 -5.48
CA SER A 50 0.05 -13.38 -4.29
C SER A 50 1.46 -12.92 -4.61
N TYR A 51 2.13 -12.40 -3.59
CA TYR A 51 3.54 -12.05 -3.65
C TYR A 51 4.20 -12.36 -2.32
N SER A 52 5.30 -13.11 -2.37
CA SER A 52 6.07 -13.47 -1.18
C SER A 52 7.30 -12.60 -1.07
N TYR A 53 7.64 -12.20 0.15
CA TYR A 53 8.83 -11.39 0.41
C TYR A 53 9.53 -11.89 1.67
N ASP A 54 10.83 -11.65 1.72
CA ASP A 54 11.66 -12.13 2.81
C ASP A 54 11.56 -11.22 4.03
N LEU A 55 11.50 -11.85 5.20
CA LEU A 55 11.63 -11.19 6.48
C LEU A 55 13.03 -11.48 7.02
N GLU A 56 13.38 -10.87 8.16
CA GLU A 56 14.61 -11.19 8.84
C GLU A 56 14.66 -12.69 9.19
N TYR A 57 13.52 -13.23 9.61
CA TYR A 57 13.36 -14.65 9.91
C TYR A 57 12.17 -15.18 9.11
N GLY A 58 12.46 -15.92 8.03
CA GLY A 58 11.42 -16.54 7.21
C GLY A 58 10.93 -15.62 6.10
N SER A 59 9.71 -15.82 5.69
CA SER A 59 9.06 -15.06 4.63
C SER A 59 7.59 -14.80 4.96
N ALA A 60 7.01 -13.85 4.24
CA ALA A 60 5.59 -13.54 4.33
C ALA A 60 4.99 -13.51 2.94
N THR A 61 3.71 -13.83 2.83
CA THR A 61 2.97 -13.78 1.57
C THR A 61 1.73 -12.93 1.77
N VAL A 62 1.52 -11.99 0.86
CA VAL A 62 0.30 -11.17 0.83
C VAL A 62 -0.45 -11.44 -0.45
N GLU A 63 -1.75 -11.19 -0.40
CA GLU A 63 -2.66 -11.48 -1.50
C GLU A 63 -3.58 -10.31 -1.78
N MET A 64 -4.01 -10.22 -3.03
CA MET A 64 -5.00 -9.29 -3.51
C MET A 64 -5.92 -10.07 -4.44
N HIS A 65 -7.22 -9.73 -4.48
CA HIS A 65 -8.14 -10.37 -5.43
C HIS A 65 -7.66 -10.14 -6.86
N VAL A 66 -7.77 -11.18 -7.68
CA VAL A 66 -7.48 -11.10 -9.12
C VAL A 66 -8.39 -10.04 -9.74
N ASP A 67 -7.82 -9.23 -10.61
CA ASP A 67 -8.54 -8.18 -11.35
C ASP A 67 -9.21 -7.13 -10.45
N SER A 68 -8.72 -6.98 -9.22
CA SER A 68 -9.26 -5.97 -8.30
C SER A 68 -8.87 -4.54 -8.71
N VAL A 69 -7.74 -4.39 -9.41
CA VAL A 69 -7.36 -3.11 -10.01
C VAL A 69 -7.33 -3.27 -11.52
N LYS A 70 -7.73 -2.22 -12.24
CA LYS A 70 -7.75 -2.27 -13.71
C LYS A 70 -6.42 -1.79 -14.29
N PRO A 71 -6.06 -2.28 -15.49
CA PRO A 71 -4.86 -1.79 -16.16
C PRO A 71 -4.89 -0.27 -16.29
N HIS A 72 -3.74 0.36 -16.11
CA HIS A 72 -3.52 1.80 -16.21
C HIS A 72 -4.15 2.64 -15.09
N TRP A 73 -4.80 2.03 -14.11
CA TRP A 73 -5.24 2.77 -12.94
C TRP A 73 -4.05 3.35 -12.18
N ASN A 74 -4.28 4.50 -11.57
CA ASN A 74 -3.34 5.10 -10.61
C ASN A 74 -3.82 4.76 -9.21
N VAL A 75 -3.05 3.98 -8.49
CA VAL A 75 -3.45 3.39 -7.21
C VAL A 75 -2.58 3.94 -6.09
N MET A 76 -3.23 4.43 -5.04
CA MET A 76 -2.55 4.84 -3.81
C MET A 76 -2.49 3.65 -2.86
N ILE A 77 -1.32 3.40 -2.28
CA ILE A 77 -1.16 2.39 -1.23
C ILE A 77 -1.15 3.08 0.13
N HIS A 78 -1.95 2.57 1.05
CA HIS A 78 -2.01 3.09 2.41
C HIS A 78 -1.77 2.00 3.45
N ASP A 79 -0.95 2.30 4.43
CA ASP A 79 -0.79 1.52 5.66
C ASP A 79 -0.64 2.49 6.83
N ASP A 80 -0.78 1.99 8.05
CA ASP A 80 -0.64 2.84 9.22
C ASP A 80 0.84 3.14 9.54
N LEU A 81 1.73 2.17 9.30
CA LEU A 81 3.12 2.27 9.69
C LEU A 81 4.06 1.93 8.53
N LEU A 82 5.02 2.81 8.29
CA LEU A 82 6.16 2.52 7.41
C LEU A 82 7.35 2.18 8.29
N ALA A 83 7.72 0.91 8.32
CA ALA A 83 8.93 0.44 9.00
C ALA A 83 10.01 0.13 7.97
N THR A 84 10.16 -1.12 7.56
CA THR A 84 11.16 -1.52 6.56
C THR A 84 10.66 -1.38 5.12
N GLY A 85 9.36 -1.25 4.92
CA GLY A 85 8.76 -1.08 3.60
C GLY A 85 8.40 -2.37 2.88
N GLY A 86 8.67 -3.53 3.48
CA GLY A 86 8.47 -4.82 2.80
C GLY A 86 7.03 -5.08 2.39
N THR A 87 6.08 -4.84 3.29
CA THR A 87 4.67 -5.09 3.01
C THR A 87 4.12 -4.15 1.93
N ALA A 88 4.46 -2.85 2.04
CA ALA A 88 4.01 -1.88 1.03
C ALA A 88 4.64 -2.18 -0.33
N ALA A 89 5.90 -2.60 -0.37
CA ALA A 89 6.57 -3.00 -1.60
C ALA A 89 5.89 -4.23 -2.21
N ALA A 90 5.51 -5.21 -1.40
CA ALA A 90 4.78 -6.38 -1.88
C ALA A 90 3.42 -6.00 -2.47
N ALA A 91 2.71 -5.06 -1.84
CA ALA A 91 1.45 -4.55 -2.37
C ALA A 91 1.67 -3.87 -3.75
N ALA A 92 2.76 -3.10 -3.88
CA ALA A 92 3.10 -2.46 -5.13
C ALA A 92 3.35 -3.49 -6.24
N GLU A 93 4.04 -4.60 -5.93
CA GLU A 93 4.26 -5.68 -6.89
C GLU A 93 2.93 -6.28 -7.37
N LEU A 94 1.98 -6.49 -6.45
CA LEU A 94 0.67 -7.04 -6.82
C LEU A 94 -0.09 -6.09 -7.74
N ILE A 95 -0.02 -4.80 -7.48
CA ILE A 95 -0.67 -3.78 -8.31
C ILE A 95 -0.05 -3.78 -9.72
N GLN A 96 1.26 -3.79 -9.81
CA GLN A 96 1.96 -3.76 -11.10
C GLN A 96 1.72 -5.03 -11.91
N LYS A 97 1.60 -6.17 -11.26
CA LYS A 97 1.28 -7.43 -11.93
C LYS A 97 -0.07 -7.39 -12.64
N GLN A 98 -0.98 -6.55 -12.20
CA GLN A 98 -2.30 -6.37 -12.82
C GLN A 98 -2.31 -5.25 -13.86
N GLY A 99 -1.16 -4.64 -14.14
CA GLY A 99 -1.03 -3.60 -15.14
C GLY A 99 -1.36 -2.20 -14.65
N ALA A 100 -1.62 -2.02 -13.36
CA ALA A 100 -1.88 -0.72 -12.77
C ALA A 100 -0.59 -0.06 -12.30
N ARG A 101 -0.68 1.22 -11.92
CA ARG A 101 0.46 2.02 -11.47
C ARG A 101 0.26 2.46 -10.03
N VAL A 102 1.36 2.51 -9.29
CA VAL A 102 1.36 3.09 -7.94
C VAL A 102 1.58 4.59 -8.08
N CYS A 103 0.61 5.39 -7.64
CA CYS A 103 0.72 6.85 -7.73
C CYS A 103 1.25 7.49 -6.44
N GLY A 104 1.33 6.72 -5.36
CA GLY A 104 1.87 7.20 -4.11
C GLY A 104 1.67 6.21 -2.99
N PHE A 105 2.43 6.43 -1.92
CA PHE A 105 2.31 5.69 -0.67
C PHE A 105 1.96 6.67 0.43
N THR A 106 1.03 6.30 1.29
CA THR A 106 0.66 7.11 2.46
C THR A 106 0.71 6.28 3.72
N PHE A 107 1.21 6.89 4.79
CA PHE A 107 1.33 6.25 6.10
C PHE A 107 0.91 7.23 7.18
N VAL A 108 0.43 6.71 8.29
CA VAL A 108 0.19 7.55 9.46
C VAL A 108 1.52 7.85 10.13
N VAL A 109 2.32 6.82 10.37
CA VAL A 109 3.61 6.94 11.06
C VAL A 109 4.73 6.34 10.21
N GLU A 110 5.84 7.06 10.14
CA GLU A 110 7.06 6.56 9.52
C GLU A 110 8.16 6.42 10.57
N LEU A 111 8.83 5.27 10.58
CA LEU A 111 10.06 5.05 11.36
C LEU A 111 11.24 5.24 10.41
N SER A 112 11.68 6.49 10.26
CA SER A 112 12.65 6.87 9.23
C SER A 112 14.01 6.18 9.38
N PHE A 113 14.38 5.83 10.62
CA PHE A 113 15.65 5.15 10.89
C PHE A 113 15.72 3.73 10.30
N LEU A 114 14.59 3.15 9.88
CA LEU A 114 14.55 1.85 9.23
C LEU A 114 14.66 1.93 7.70
N ASN A 115 14.70 3.15 7.16
CA ASN A 115 14.91 3.40 5.72
C ASN A 115 13.86 2.74 4.81
N GLY A 116 12.61 2.65 5.26
CA GLY A 116 11.55 2.05 4.47
C GLY A 116 11.32 2.74 3.13
N LYS A 117 11.54 4.06 3.06
CA LYS A 117 11.40 4.80 1.80
C LYS A 117 12.29 4.25 0.70
N GLU A 118 13.49 3.77 1.04
CA GLU A 118 14.41 3.24 0.05
C GLU A 118 13.84 2.00 -0.65
N ALA A 119 13.08 1.16 0.09
CA ALA A 119 12.44 -0.01 -0.49
C ALA A 119 11.32 0.35 -1.45
N LEU A 120 10.73 1.55 -1.33
CA LEU A 120 9.56 1.95 -2.09
C LEU A 120 9.88 2.84 -3.29
N LYS A 121 11.05 3.48 -3.32
CA LYS A 121 11.39 4.48 -4.34
C LYS A 121 11.34 3.94 -5.76
N LYS A 122 11.65 2.67 -5.97
CA LYS A 122 11.61 2.07 -7.31
C LYS A 122 10.20 1.97 -7.88
N TYR A 123 9.18 2.03 -7.02
CA TYR A 123 7.78 1.99 -7.45
C TYR A 123 7.23 3.39 -7.64
N GLN A 124 7.50 4.26 -6.67
CA GLN A 124 7.05 5.65 -6.68
C GLN A 124 7.80 6.41 -5.59
N SER A 125 8.29 7.60 -5.91
CA SER A 125 8.99 8.46 -4.95
C SER A 125 8.05 9.27 -4.05
N ARG A 126 6.76 9.32 -4.39
CA ARG A 126 5.77 10.08 -3.62
C ARG A 126 5.34 9.25 -2.41
N ILE A 127 5.96 9.54 -1.28
CA ILE A 127 5.77 8.81 -0.02
C ILE A 127 5.50 9.84 1.06
N ASP A 128 4.29 9.84 1.61
CA ASP A 128 3.84 10.81 2.59
C ASP A 128 3.51 10.13 3.91
N SER A 129 3.81 10.79 5.02
CA SER A 129 3.42 10.36 6.35
C SER A 129 2.98 11.55 7.18
N LEU A 130 2.11 11.31 8.17
CA LEU A 130 1.66 12.38 9.08
C LEU A 130 2.70 12.67 10.14
N VAL A 131 3.34 11.63 10.66
CA VAL A 131 4.33 11.73 11.74
C VAL A 131 5.53 10.88 11.38
N SER A 132 6.72 11.39 11.65
CA SER A 132 7.97 10.65 11.43
C SER A 132 8.79 10.62 12.71
N TYR A 133 9.36 9.45 13.02
CA TYR A 133 10.28 9.27 14.13
C TYR A 133 11.65 8.85 13.60
N ASP A 134 12.69 9.57 13.98
CA ASP A 134 14.05 9.36 13.49
C ASP A 134 14.88 8.42 14.39
N GLY A 135 14.25 7.82 15.34
CA GLY A 135 14.88 7.00 16.37
C GLY A 135 14.71 7.64 17.73
N ASP A 136 15.53 7.24 18.68
CA ASP A 136 15.46 7.77 20.05
C ASP A 136 16.04 9.18 20.20
#